data_5dcf4c8ec71b87a0912c8ca0f0214f5d
#
_entry.id   5dcf4c8ec71b87a0912c8ca0f0214f5d
#
_cell.length_a   1.000
_cell.length_b   1.000
_cell.length_c   1.000
_cell.angle_alpha   90.00
_cell.angle_beta   90.00
_cell.angle_gamma   90.00
#
_symmetry.space_group_name_H-M   'P 1'
#
loop_
_entity.id
_entity.type
_entity.pdbx_description
1 polymer ?
#
loop_
_entity_poly.entity_id
_entity_poly.type
_entity_poly.pdbx_seq_one_letter_code
_entity_poly.pdbx_strand_id
1 'polypeptide(L)'
;WQRWFDLFDQLDRSKIDYNKIALIDACTIIRWDTPNFFDFVNNGEVNLFRSLENIRWVNEGVTGYEKFFKNHYPNFKFDLKEYSSCGWQIFDKEHKAFLEKLKSFYYDNYDDIMILQNDKVKRGTDQPVYNYLLQIENVNVVHKLPPSYYLNHLHRFDWLSHNWQLKQDETPFFIKHGYIWFYSGFPQRGGREDMMRQTWNAIKGMYI
;
A
#
# COMPACT_ATOMS: atom_id res chain seq x y z
N TRP A 1 -10.75 3.77 1.48
CA TRP A 1 -10.84 4.70 2.62
C TRP A 1 -11.17 3.97 3.92
N GLN A 2 -12.21 3.15 3.93
CA GLN A 2 -12.76 2.54 5.13
C GLN A 2 -11.73 1.76 5.96
N ARG A 3 -10.74 1.11 5.31
CA ARG A 3 -9.66 0.39 5.99
C ARG A 3 -8.89 1.25 7.00
N TRP A 4 -8.71 2.54 6.73
CA TRP A 4 -8.05 3.47 7.65
C TRP A 4 -9.02 3.98 8.73
N PHE A 5 -10.27 4.24 8.34
CA PHE A 5 -11.25 4.87 9.22
C PHE A 5 -11.71 3.95 10.35
N ASP A 6 -11.75 2.65 10.09
CA ASP A 6 -12.24 1.67 11.06
C ASP A 6 -11.11 0.88 11.76
N LEU A 7 -9.85 1.07 11.37
CA LEU A 7 -8.74 0.25 11.85
C LEU A 7 -8.68 0.19 13.38
N PHE A 8 -8.52 1.34 14.02
CA PHE A 8 -8.37 1.41 15.47
C PHE A 8 -9.67 1.12 16.20
N ASP A 9 -10.81 1.58 15.66
CA ASP A 9 -12.12 1.29 16.23
C ASP A 9 -12.42 -0.21 16.28
N GLN A 10 -12.03 -0.96 15.25
CA GLN A 10 -12.19 -2.43 15.22
C GLN A 10 -11.29 -3.12 16.25
N LEU A 11 -10.05 -2.66 16.39
CA LEU A 11 -9.12 -3.21 17.37
C LEU A 11 -9.58 -2.94 18.81
N ASP A 12 -10.03 -1.72 19.07
CA ASP A 12 -10.56 -1.32 20.38
C ASP A 12 -11.82 -2.14 20.74
N ARG A 13 -12.77 -2.30 19.80
CA ARG A 13 -13.97 -3.13 20.00
C ARG A 13 -13.61 -4.60 20.24
N SER A 14 -12.61 -5.10 19.53
CA SER A 14 -12.15 -6.50 19.66
C SER A 14 -11.27 -6.71 20.89
N LYS A 15 -10.97 -5.66 21.66
CA LYS A 15 -10.08 -5.68 22.84
C LYS A 15 -8.73 -6.32 22.57
N ILE A 16 -8.21 -6.12 21.35
CA ILE A 16 -6.90 -6.61 20.94
C ILE A 16 -5.85 -5.62 21.44
N ASP A 17 -4.96 -6.08 22.32
CA ASP A 17 -3.78 -5.29 22.70
C ASP A 17 -2.67 -5.47 21.68
N TYR A 18 -2.04 -4.36 21.30
CA TYR A 18 -0.99 -4.34 20.29
C TYR A 18 -0.02 -3.19 20.51
N ASN A 19 1.21 -3.37 20.08
CA ASN A 19 2.19 -2.30 19.98
C ASN A 19 2.24 -1.73 18.56
N LYS A 20 2.21 -2.61 17.57
CA LYS A 20 2.24 -2.26 16.13
C LYS A 20 1.21 -3.08 15.36
N ILE A 21 0.75 -2.51 14.26
CA ILE A 21 -0.24 -3.11 13.38
C ILE A 21 0.27 -3.04 11.94
N ALA A 22 0.13 -4.13 11.19
CA ALA A 22 0.29 -4.11 9.75
C ALA A 22 -1.09 -4.07 9.07
N LEU A 23 -1.36 -3.02 8.32
CA LEU A 23 -2.52 -2.90 7.45
C LEU A 23 -2.12 -3.31 6.04
N ILE A 24 -2.75 -4.37 5.52
CA ILE A 24 -2.33 -5.04 4.29
C ILE A 24 -3.53 -5.20 3.37
N ASP A 25 -3.37 -4.84 2.10
CA ASP A 25 -4.42 -5.06 1.10
C ASP A 25 -4.68 -6.56 0.91
N ALA A 26 -5.95 -6.92 0.76
CA ALA A 26 -6.39 -8.32 0.59
C ALA A 26 -5.85 -9.01 -0.67
N CYS A 27 -5.27 -8.25 -1.60
CA CYS A 27 -4.59 -8.79 -2.77
C CYS A 27 -3.09 -9.06 -2.51
N THR A 28 -2.74 -9.47 -1.31
CA THR A 28 -1.36 -9.74 -0.89
C THR A 28 -1.25 -11.17 -0.39
N ILE A 29 -0.18 -11.84 -0.77
CA ILE A 29 0.24 -13.12 -0.17
C ILE A 29 1.53 -12.86 0.60
N ILE A 30 1.59 -13.34 1.83
CA ILE A 30 2.78 -13.29 2.69
C ILE A 30 3.33 -14.71 2.78
N ARG A 31 4.60 -14.86 2.46
CA ARG A 31 5.28 -16.14 2.58
C ARG A 31 5.41 -16.53 4.06
N TRP A 32 5.18 -17.77 4.38
CA TRP A 32 5.12 -18.25 5.77
C TRP A 32 6.43 -18.06 6.56
N ASP A 33 7.56 -18.11 5.87
CA ASP A 33 8.91 -17.91 6.44
C ASP A 33 9.37 -16.44 6.39
N THR A 34 8.44 -15.51 6.18
CA THR A 34 8.73 -14.07 6.21
C THR A 34 9.28 -13.70 7.58
N PRO A 35 10.49 -13.14 7.65
CA PRO A 35 11.02 -12.66 8.92
C PRO A 35 10.12 -11.57 9.52
N ASN A 36 10.22 -11.37 10.83
CA ASN A 36 9.40 -10.41 11.53
C ASN A 36 9.65 -8.98 11.03
N PHE A 37 8.74 -8.46 10.22
CA PHE A 37 8.87 -7.12 9.64
C PHE A 37 8.61 -5.98 10.63
N PHE A 38 8.04 -6.25 11.80
CA PHE A 38 7.86 -5.24 12.84
C PHE A 38 9.18 -4.80 13.47
N ASP A 39 10.22 -5.62 13.40
CA ASP A 39 11.55 -5.33 13.98
C ASP A 39 12.28 -4.19 13.25
N PHE A 40 11.86 -3.86 12.02
CA PHE A 40 12.43 -2.76 11.23
C PHE A 40 11.84 -1.38 11.55
N VAL A 41 10.80 -1.32 12.39
CA VAL A 41 10.02 -0.10 12.62
C VAL A 41 10.10 0.29 14.09
N ASN A 42 10.52 1.52 14.37
CA ASN A 42 10.52 2.05 15.73
C ASN A 42 9.14 2.59 16.09
N ASN A 43 8.92 2.88 17.38
CA ASN A 43 7.71 3.58 17.81
C ASN A 43 7.69 5.01 17.25
N GLY A 44 6.50 5.51 16.91
CA GLY A 44 6.32 6.82 16.28
C GLY A 44 6.68 6.85 14.79
N GLU A 45 7.02 5.71 14.18
CA GLU A 45 7.29 5.61 12.74
C GLU A 45 6.14 4.91 12.00
N VAL A 46 5.70 5.48 10.88
CA VAL A 46 4.88 4.78 9.89
C VAL A 46 5.80 4.19 8.84
N ASN A 47 5.85 2.87 8.72
CA ASN A 47 6.62 2.25 7.65
C ASN A 47 5.72 1.97 6.43
N LEU A 48 6.11 2.52 5.31
CA LEU A 48 5.48 2.36 4.01
C LEU A 48 6.50 1.89 2.98
N PHE A 49 6.02 1.35 1.87
CA PHE A 49 6.89 1.14 0.71
C PHE A 49 6.90 2.37 -0.18
N ARG A 50 8.10 2.77 -0.62
CA ARG A 50 8.25 3.86 -1.58
C ARG A 50 7.66 3.45 -2.93
N SER A 51 6.84 4.29 -3.53
CA SER A 51 6.13 3.97 -4.77
C SER A 51 6.61 4.88 -5.91
N LEU A 52 7.80 4.60 -6.41
CA LEU A 52 8.41 5.37 -7.52
C LEU A 52 8.54 4.55 -8.82
N GLU A 53 8.11 3.30 -8.82
CA GLU A 53 8.27 2.38 -9.96
C GLU A 53 7.47 2.81 -11.20
N ASN A 54 6.33 3.47 -10.98
CA ASN A 54 5.53 4.06 -12.03
C ASN A 54 5.39 5.57 -11.81
N ILE A 55 6.50 6.27 -11.98
CA ILE A 55 6.60 7.71 -11.71
C ILE A 55 5.58 8.53 -12.51
N ARG A 56 5.26 8.13 -13.73
CA ARG A 56 4.24 8.80 -14.54
C ARG A 56 2.87 8.72 -13.87
N TRP A 57 2.46 7.54 -13.43
CA TRP A 57 1.17 7.32 -12.76
C TRP A 57 1.11 8.07 -11.43
N VAL A 58 2.20 8.03 -10.65
CA VAL A 58 2.33 8.77 -9.39
C VAL A 58 2.19 10.28 -9.63
N ASN A 59 2.93 10.80 -10.62
CA ASN A 59 2.89 12.23 -10.95
C ASN A 59 1.51 12.68 -11.43
N GLU A 60 0.83 11.88 -12.28
CA GLU A 60 -0.54 12.17 -12.72
C GLU A 60 -1.52 12.20 -11.52
N GLY A 61 -1.37 11.30 -10.55
CA GLY A 61 -2.15 11.30 -9.33
C GLY A 61 -1.90 12.54 -8.46
N VAL A 62 -0.62 12.86 -8.19
CA VAL A 62 -0.24 14.00 -7.36
C VAL A 62 -0.68 15.33 -7.99
N THR A 63 -0.38 15.56 -9.28
CA THR A 63 -0.76 16.80 -9.97
C THR A 63 -2.26 16.98 -10.10
N GLY A 64 -3.01 15.87 -10.21
CA GLY A 64 -4.47 15.91 -10.25
C GLY A 64 -5.10 16.49 -9.00
N TYR A 65 -4.50 16.30 -7.84
CA TYR A 65 -4.96 16.85 -6.56
C TYR A 65 -4.25 18.16 -6.15
N GLU A 66 -3.22 18.60 -6.88
CA GLU A 66 -2.38 19.74 -6.48
C GLU A 66 -3.20 21.02 -6.24
N LYS A 67 -4.10 21.37 -7.17
CA LYS A 67 -4.94 22.58 -7.04
C LYS A 67 -5.85 22.50 -5.82
N PHE A 68 -6.43 21.33 -5.57
CA PHE A 68 -7.28 21.09 -4.41
C PHE A 68 -6.50 21.31 -3.11
N PHE A 69 -5.33 20.70 -2.97
CA PHE A 69 -4.53 20.87 -1.76
C PHE A 69 -3.93 22.27 -1.62
N LYS A 70 -3.59 22.96 -2.70
CA LYS A 70 -3.17 24.38 -2.65
C LYS A 70 -4.27 25.31 -2.13
N ASN A 71 -5.53 25.04 -2.39
CA ASN A 71 -6.64 25.83 -1.84
C ASN A 71 -6.73 25.69 -0.31
N HIS A 72 -6.48 24.49 0.23
CA HIS A 72 -6.52 24.23 1.68
C HIS A 72 -5.21 24.59 2.38
N TYR A 73 -4.06 24.37 1.70
CA TYR A 73 -2.71 24.53 2.23
C TYR A 73 -1.81 25.31 1.26
N PRO A 74 -2.01 26.64 1.11
CA PRO A 74 -1.39 27.43 0.03
C PRO A 74 0.15 27.45 0.07
N ASN A 75 0.75 27.28 1.23
CA ASN A 75 2.21 27.29 1.41
C ASN A 75 2.84 25.88 1.35
N PHE A 76 2.03 24.84 1.25
CA PHE A 76 2.53 23.47 1.21
C PHE A 76 3.12 23.13 -0.17
N LYS A 77 4.25 22.43 -0.16
CA LYS A 77 4.89 21.89 -1.36
C LYS A 77 5.06 20.39 -1.19
N PHE A 78 4.46 19.63 -2.09
CA PHE A 78 4.54 18.17 -2.07
C PHE A 78 5.93 17.70 -2.52
N ASP A 79 6.55 16.82 -1.74
CA ASP A 79 7.77 16.11 -2.14
C ASP A 79 7.41 14.76 -2.77
N LEU A 80 7.59 14.70 -4.10
CA LEU A 80 7.29 13.50 -4.87
C LEU A 80 8.19 12.32 -4.50
N LYS A 81 9.40 12.56 -3.99
CA LYS A 81 10.34 11.51 -3.59
C LYS A 81 9.86 10.71 -2.39
N GLU A 82 9.01 11.31 -1.57
CA GLU A 82 8.43 10.69 -0.38
C GLU A 82 7.05 10.05 -0.65
N TYR A 83 6.69 9.87 -1.92
CA TYR A 83 5.44 9.21 -2.27
C TYR A 83 5.48 7.70 -1.96
N SER A 84 4.46 7.24 -1.25
CA SER A 84 4.39 5.88 -0.72
C SER A 84 3.20 5.10 -1.24
N SER A 85 3.37 3.78 -1.34
CA SER A 85 2.30 2.83 -1.61
C SER A 85 1.43 2.62 -0.37
N CYS A 86 0.12 2.53 -0.56
CA CYS A 86 -0.86 2.29 0.51
C CYS A 86 -1.28 0.82 0.66
N GLY A 87 -0.70 -0.08 -0.14
CA GLY A 87 -1.06 -1.50 -0.11
C GLY A 87 -0.50 -2.28 1.08
N TRP A 88 0.49 -1.70 1.74
CA TRP A 88 1.16 -2.25 2.92
C TRP A 88 1.61 -1.11 3.83
N GLN A 89 1.24 -1.16 5.10
CA GLN A 89 1.51 -0.10 6.06
C GLN A 89 1.72 -0.69 7.45
N ILE A 90 2.69 -0.17 8.19
CA ILE A 90 2.87 -0.52 9.60
C ILE A 90 2.68 0.75 10.42
N PHE A 91 1.80 0.67 11.40
CA PHE A 91 1.45 1.73 12.35
C PHE A 91 1.71 1.27 13.78
N ASP A 92 1.77 2.23 14.71
CA ASP A 92 1.58 2.02 16.14
C ASP A 92 0.37 2.81 16.66
N LYS A 93 0.14 2.75 17.98
CA LYS A 93 -1.01 3.43 18.61
C LYS A 93 -0.98 4.96 18.46
N GLU A 94 0.19 5.56 18.32
CA GLU A 94 0.35 7.02 18.21
C GLU A 94 -0.26 7.56 16.91
N HIS A 95 -0.36 6.73 15.87
CA HIS A 95 -0.91 7.12 14.58
C HIS A 95 -2.44 7.16 14.52
N LYS A 96 -3.14 6.78 15.62
CA LYS A 96 -4.60 6.90 15.69
C LYS A 96 -5.05 8.34 15.40
N ALA A 97 -4.40 9.33 16.01
CA ALA A 97 -4.73 10.74 15.81
C ALA A 97 -4.57 11.19 14.35
N PHE A 98 -3.57 10.69 13.64
CA PHE A 98 -3.40 10.96 12.20
C PHE A 98 -4.53 10.35 11.37
N LEU A 99 -4.93 9.11 11.65
CA LEU A 99 -6.03 8.47 10.89
C LEU A 99 -7.38 9.12 11.19
N GLU A 100 -7.61 9.64 12.39
CA GLU A 100 -8.79 10.45 12.72
C GLU A 100 -8.80 11.77 11.92
N LYS A 101 -7.67 12.45 11.78
CA LYS A 101 -7.54 13.62 10.93
C LYS A 101 -7.79 13.29 9.45
N LEU A 102 -7.24 12.20 8.96
CA LEU A 102 -7.51 11.72 7.60
C LEU A 102 -9.00 11.48 7.37
N LYS A 103 -9.68 10.86 8.33
CA LYS A 103 -11.12 10.60 8.32
C LYS A 103 -11.92 11.89 8.28
N SER A 104 -11.62 12.83 9.18
CA SER A 104 -12.29 14.13 9.22
C SER A 104 -12.09 14.89 7.91
N PHE A 105 -10.85 15.01 7.45
CA PHE A 105 -10.53 15.68 6.18
C PHE A 105 -11.29 15.07 4.99
N TYR A 106 -11.38 13.74 4.93
CA TYR A 106 -12.13 13.06 3.87
C TYR A 106 -13.61 13.41 3.90
N TYR A 107 -14.27 13.38 5.08
CA TYR A 107 -15.70 13.68 5.17
C TYR A 107 -16.00 15.16 4.97
N ASP A 108 -15.14 16.05 5.46
CA ASP A 108 -15.29 17.50 5.29
C ASP A 108 -15.15 17.94 3.82
N ASN A 109 -14.46 17.13 3.00
CA ASN A 109 -14.17 17.42 1.60
C ASN A 109 -14.69 16.33 0.65
N TYR A 110 -15.68 15.56 1.08
CA TYR A 110 -16.14 14.36 0.38
C TYR A 110 -16.51 14.62 -1.08
N ASP A 111 -17.36 15.62 -1.33
CA ASP A 111 -17.86 15.90 -2.67
C ASP A 111 -16.74 16.32 -3.63
N ASP A 112 -15.84 17.19 -3.19
CA ASP A 112 -14.69 17.62 -3.99
C ASP A 112 -13.73 16.46 -4.30
N ILE A 113 -13.44 15.63 -3.31
CA ILE A 113 -12.58 14.44 -3.48
C ILE A 113 -13.25 13.46 -4.46
N MET A 114 -14.55 13.22 -4.36
CA MET A 114 -15.27 12.32 -5.25
C MET A 114 -15.33 12.82 -6.69
N ILE A 115 -15.51 14.12 -6.90
CA ILE A 115 -15.45 14.75 -8.23
C ILE A 115 -14.05 14.59 -8.83
N LEU A 116 -13.00 14.88 -8.04
CA LEU A 116 -11.62 14.71 -8.49
C LEU A 116 -11.30 13.28 -8.85
N GLN A 117 -11.68 12.34 -7.98
CA GLN A 117 -11.43 10.92 -8.15
C GLN A 117 -12.11 10.35 -9.39
N ASN A 118 -13.38 10.66 -9.61
CA ASN A 118 -14.20 10.02 -10.65
C ASN A 118 -14.06 10.70 -12.01
N ASP A 119 -13.97 12.01 -12.03
CA ASP A 119 -14.08 12.78 -13.28
C ASP A 119 -12.74 13.25 -13.83
N LYS A 120 -11.81 13.62 -12.95
CA LYS A 120 -10.58 14.32 -13.36
C LYS A 120 -9.33 13.48 -13.29
N VAL A 121 -9.06 12.87 -12.13
CA VAL A 121 -7.78 12.18 -11.92
C VAL A 121 -7.83 10.76 -12.43
N LYS A 122 -8.92 10.03 -12.19
CA LYS A 122 -9.17 8.63 -12.61
C LYS A 122 -8.02 7.63 -12.28
N ARG A 123 -7.10 8.00 -11.41
CA ARG A 123 -5.93 7.21 -11.06
C ARG A 123 -5.55 7.45 -9.61
N GLY A 124 -5.43 6.37 -8.84
CA GLY A 124 -5.01 6.43 -7.45
C GLY A 124 -6.00 7.24 -6.61
N THR A 125 -7.10 6.65 -6.29
CA THR A 125 -8.24 7.32 -5.66
C THR A 125 -7.94 7.84 -4.26
N ASP A 126 -7.42 6.97 -3.41
CA ASP A 126 -7.13 7.26 -2.00
C ASP A 126 -5.63 7.58 -1.76
N GLN A 127 -4.75 6.94 -2.49
CA GLN A 127 -3.31 7.02 -2.27
C GLN A 127 -2.72 8.44 -2.41
N PRO A 128 -3.05 9.27 -3.44
CA PRO A 128 -2.55 10.64 -3.50
C PRO A 128 -2.99 11.49 -2.31
N VAL A 129 -4.27 11.46 -1.94
CA VAL A 129 -4.80 12.22 -0.80
C VAL A 129 -4.12 11.81 0.50
N TYR A 130 -3.95 10.51 0.72
CA TYR A 130 -3.24 9.98 1.87
C TYR A 130 -1.80 10.49 1.93
N ASN A 131 -1.06 10.45 0.82
CA ASN A 131 0.31 10.94 0.75
C ASN A 131 0.43 12.46 0.97
N TYR A 132 -0.54 13.25 0.49
CA TYR A 132 -0.59 14.68 0.80
C TYR A 132 -0.73 14.91 2.30
N LEU A 133 -1.65 14.21 2.95
CA LEU A 133 -1.88 14.39 4.39
C LEU A 133 -0.74 13.86 5.25
N LEU A 134 -0.08 12.77 4.87
CA LEU A 134 1.14 12.31 5.54
C LEU A 134 2.19 13.42 5.62
N GLN A 135 2.41 14.13 4.53
CA GLN A 135 3.42 15.20 4.46
C GLN A 135 2.94 16.50 5.15
N ILE A 136 1.67 16.86 4.98
CA ILE A 136 1.08 18.05 5.63
C ILE A 136 1.12 17.92 7.15
N GLU A 137 0.78 16.76 7.68
CA GLU A 137 0.76 16.47 9.11
C GLU A 137 2.16 16.09 9.66
N ASN A 138 3.20 16.15 8.82
CA ASN A 138 4.57 15.78 9.17
C ASN A 138 4.68 14.42 9.86
N VAL A 139 3.93 13.44 9.36
CA VAL A 139 4.01 12.06 9.87
C VAL A 139 5.41 11.51 9.60
N ASN A 140 6.00 10.89 10.59
CA ASN A 140 7.34 10.30 10.48
C ASN A 140 7.29 9.01 9.64
N VAL A 141 7.27 9.19 8.30
CA VAL A 141 7.24 8.08 7.34
C VAL A 141 8.65 7.56 7.10
N VAL A 142 8.80 6.25 7.20
CA VAL A 142 10.05 5.54 6.93
C VAL A 142 9.87 4.45 5.88
N HIS A 143 10.96 4.09 5.21
CA HIS A 143 11.01 3.06 4.17
C HIS A 143 12.12 2.06 4.49
N LYS A 144 12.01 1.42 5.66
CA LYS A 144 13.07 0.59 6.24
C LYS A 144 13.03 -0.87 5.81
N LEU A 145 11.91 -1.35 5.28
CA LEU A 145 11.84 -2.74 4.86
C LEU A 145 12.74 -2.97 3.64
N PRO A 146 13.57 -4.01 3.67
CA PRO A 146 14.39 -4.38 2.52
C PRO A 146 13.54 -4.68 1.28
N PRO A 147 14.07 -4.49 0.06
CA PRO A 147 13.34 -4.77 -1.19
C PRO A 147 12.78 -6.20 -1.29
N SER A 148 13.41 -7.17 -0.65
CA SER A 148 12.93 -8.56 -0.59
C SER A 148 11.57 -8.72 0.09
N TYR A 149 11.15 -7.75 0.90
CA TYR A 149 9.82 -7.75 1.52
C TYR A 149 8.73 -7.20 0.58
N TYR A 150 9.15 -6.47 -0.45
CA TYR A 150 8.19 -5.80 -1.32
C TYR A 150 8.65 -5.82 -2.77
N LEU A 151 8.00 -6.63 -3.58
CA LEU A 151 8.26 -6.78 -5.01
C LEU A 151 7.02 -6.44 -5.85
N ASN A 152 6.34 -5.33 -5.51
CA ASN A 152 5.04 -4.99 -6.05
C ASN A 152 4.95 -5.07 -7.58
N HIS A 153 5.88 -4.45 -8.28
CA HIS A 153 5.84 -4.45 -9.75
C HIS A 153 6.62 -5.60 -10.39
N LEU A 154 7.63 -6.13 -9.69
CA LEU A 154 8.44 -7.22 -10.22
C LEU A 154 7.62 -8.49 -10.40
N HIS A 155 6.79 -8.87 -9.44
CA HIS A 155 5.99 -10.07 -9.57
C HIS A 155 4.97 -9.99 -10.72
N ARG A 156 4.44 -8.80 -11.03
CA ARG A 156 3.55 -8.60 -12.18
C ARG A 156 4.28 -8.83 -13.50
N PHE A 157 5.46 -8.27 -13.66
CA PHE A 157 6.27 -8.48 -14.87
C PHE A 157 6.78 -9.90 -14.96
N ASP A 158 7.22 -10.45 -13.87
CA ASP A 158 7.69 -11.81 -13.76
C ASP A 158 6.59 -12.81 -14.11
N TRP A 159 5.37 -12.59 -13.59
CA TRP A 159 4.21 -13.39 -13.93
C TRP A 159 3.84 -13.31 -15.40
N LEU A 160 3.87 -12.13 -15.99
CA LEU A 160 3.57 -11.92 -17.41
C LEU A 160 4.65 -12.48 -18.35
N SER A 161 5.90 -12.49 -17.90
CA SER A 161 7.06 -12.97 -18.68
C SER A 161 7.37 -14.45 -18.48
N HIS A 162 7.04 -15.00 -17.31
CA HIS A 162 7.28 -16.40 -16.97
C HIS A 162 6.01 -17.20 -17.06
N ASN A 163 5.96 -18.10 -18.03
CA ASN A 163 4.89 -19.06 -18.11
C ASN A 163 5.21 -20.27 -17.19
N TRP A 164 5.04 -20.10 -15.89
CA TRP A 164 5.37 -21.14 -14.89
C TRP A 164 4.63 -22.45 -15.11
N GLN A 165 3.45 -22.39 -15.70
CA GLN A 165 2.64 -23.58 -16.01
C GLN A 165 3.33 -24.50 -17.02
N LEU A 166 4.29 -23.96 -17.78
CA LEU A 166 5.00 -24.69 -18.83
C LEU A 166 6.44 -25.06 -18.46
N LYS A 167 7.01 -24.42 -17.40
CA LYS A 167 8.39 -24.65 -16.97
C LYS A 167 8.41 -25.24 -15.57
N GLN A 168 8.50 -26.55 -15.47
CA GLN A 168 8.47 -27.28 -14.20
C GLN A 168 9.67 -26.99 -13.30
N ASP A 169 10.79 -26.51 -13.83
CA ASP A 169 12.07 -26.42 -13.13
C ASP A 169 12.53 -25.01 -12.76
N GLU A 170 11.86 -23.95 -13.21
CA GLU A 170 12.24 -22.56 -12.89
C GLU A 170 11.27 -21.94 -11.88
N THR A 171 11.68 -21.84 -10.64
CA THR A 171 10.95 -21.02 -9.66
C THR A 171 11.15 -19.53 -9.99
N PRO A 172 10.08 -18.75 -10.20
CA PRO A 172 10.20 -17.33 -10.48
C PRO A 172 11.02 -16.57 -9.45
N PHE A 173 11.70 -15.53 -9.92
CA PHE A 173 12.59 -14.71 -9.09
C PHE A 173 11.89 -14.16 -7.84
N PHE A 174 10.66 -13.67 -7.98
CA PHE A 174 9.93 -13.11 -6.86
C PHE A 174 9.58 -14.14 -5.78
N ILE A 175 9.40 -15.42 -6.14
CA ILE A 175 9.20 -16.50 -5.17
C ILE A 175 10.51 -16.82 -4.45
N LYS A 176 11.63 -16.85 -5.17
CA LYS A 176 12.93 -17.15 -4.57
C LYS A 176 13.38 -16.07 -3.60
N HIS A 177 13.15 -14.80 -3.94
CA HIS A 177 13.77 -13.66 -3.29
C HIS A 177 12.78 -12.70 -2.62
N GLY A 178 11.47 -12.89 -2.80
CA GLY A 178 10.43 -12.07 -2.19
C GLY A 178 9.72 -12.78 -1.06
N TYR A 179 9.37 -12.03 -0.03
CA TYR A 179 8.56 -12.51 1.09
C TYR A 179 7.09 -12.12 0.98
N ILE A 180 6.81 -10.98 0.34
CA ILE A 180 5.47 -10.40 0.27
C ILE A 180 5.12 -10.15 -1.20
N TRP A 181 4.03 -10.74 -1.66
CA TRP A 181 3.59 -10.66 -3.05
C TRP A 181 2.29 -9.89 -3.14
N PHE A 182 2.35 -8.72 -3.78
CA PHE A 182 1.24 -7.79 -3.88
C PHE A 182 0.69 -7.75 -5.31
N TYR A 183 -0.53 -8.24 -5.49
CA TYR A 183 -1.17 -8.40 -6.80
C TYR A 183 -1.95 -7.14 -7.22
N SER A 184 -1.30 -5.99 -7.14
CA SER A 184 -1.88 -4.72 -7.56
C SER A 184 -1.84 -4.55 -9.07
N GLY A 185 -2.84 -3.85 -9.62
CA GLY A 185 -2.88 -3.49 -11.05
C GLY A 185 -3.17 -4.63 -12.01
N PHE A 186 -3.54 -5.81 -11.54
CA PHE A 186 -4.10 -6.88 -12.38
C PHE A 186 -5.57 -6.63 -12.68
N PRO A 187 -6.09 -7.09 -13.83
CA PRO A 187 -7.52 -6.98 -14.16
C PRO A 187 -8.40 -7.55 -13.03
N GLN A 188 -9.45 -6.81 -12.68
CA GLN A 188 -10.29 -7.19 -11.52
C GLN A 188 -11.17 -8.43 -11.78
N ARG A 189 -11.48 -8.76 -13.03
CA ARG A 189 -12.33 -9.91 -13.36
C ARG A 189 -11.48 -11.13 -13.71
N GLY A 190 -11.46 -12.10 -12.81
CA GLY A 190 -10.83 -13.42 -13.01
C GLY A 190 -9.31 -13.44 -12.91
N GLY A 191 -8.61 -12.30 -13.14
CA GLY A 191 -7.16 -12.30 -13.22
C GLY A 191 -6.45 -12.36 -11.88
N ARG A 192 -6.82 -11.49 -10.92
CA ARG A 192 -6.09 -11.36 -9.64
C ARG A 192 -6.25 -12.58 -8.75
N GLU A 193 -7.49 -13.00 -8.53
CA GLU A 193 -7.78 -14.16 -7.69
C GLU A 193 -7.17 -15.43 -8.27
N ASP A 194 -7.30 -15.63 -9.57
CA ASP A 194 -6.70 -16.79 -10.23
C ASP A 194 -5.18 -16.78 -10.13
N MET A 195 -4.53 -15.65 -10.29
CA MET A 195 -3.09 -15.53 -10.12
C MET A 195 -2.64 -15.81 -8.69
N MET A 196 -3.35 -15.30 -7.69
CA MET A 196 -3.08 -15.60 -6.29
C MET A 196 -3.24 -17.10 -6.01
N ARG A 197 -4.31 -17.71 -6.53
CA ARG A 197 -4.57 -19.14 -6.39
C ARG A 197 -3.51 -19.99 -7.08
N GLN A 198 -3.12 -19.61 -8.29
CA GLN A 198 -2.05 -20.31 -9.02
C GLN A 198 -0.71 -20.18 -8.31
N THR A 199 -0.37 -18.98 -7.83
CA THR A 199 0.82 -18.78 -7.01
C THR A 199 0.80 -19.67 -5.78
N TRP A 200 -0.28 -19.66 -5.03
CA TRP A 200 -0.44 -20.52 -3.87
C TRP A 200 -0.29 -22.00 -4.21
N ASN A 201 -0.94 -22.46 -5.27
CA ASN A 201 -0.85 -23.86 -5.69
C ASN A 201 0.56 -24.27 -6.12
N ALA A 202 1.33 -23.36 -6.71
CA ALA A 202 2.71 -23.61 -7.09
C ALA A 202 3.65 -23.76 -5.89
N ILE A 203 3.38 -23.00 -4.81
CA ILE A 203 4.30 -22.93 -3.66
C ILE A 203 3.87 -23.79 -2.46
N LYS A 204 2.57 -24.12 -2.33
CA LYS A 204 2.08 -24.86 -1.16
C LYS A 204 2.82 -26.18 -0.90
N GLY A 205 3.26 -26.87 -1.96
CA GLY A 205 4.02 -28.10 -1.85
C GLY A 205 5.48 -27.92 -1.36
N MET A 206 5.96 -26.67 -1.27
CA MET A 206 7.26 -26.36 -0.69
C MET A 206 7.20 -26.25 0.85
N TYR A 207 6.00 -26.32 1.42
CA TYR A 207 5.71 -25.96 2.81
C TYR A 207 5.03 -27.08 3.63
N ILE A 208 4.93 -28.28 3.07
CA ILE A 208 4.34 -29.46 3.75
C ILE A 208 5.44 -30.44 4.10
#